data_297404b435f4e6e513ca22b1d0eb466e
#
_entry.id   297404b435f4e6e513ca22b1d0eb466e
#
_cell.length_a   1.000
_cell.length_b   1.000
_cell.length_c   1.000
_cell.angle_alpha   90.00
_cell.angle_beta   90.00
_cell.angle_gamma   90.00
#
_symmetry.space_group_name_H-M   'P 1'
#
loop_
_entity.id
_entity.type
_entity.pdbx_description
1 polymer ?
#
loop_
_entity_poly.entity_id
_entity_poly.type
_entity_poly.pdbx_seq_one_letter_code
_entity_poly.pdbx_strand_id
1 'polypeptide(L)'
;LGIMRAGQGAARAVPAGMYYQYFGLTEAPFSIAVNPRYLFMSARHRDALAHLLYGVGAGGGFILLTGEVGTGKTTINRCLLEQLPHDTDIAIILNPALNAMELLATACDELGIDYDPENHTLNTLTDKLHGYLLENHARGRKTVLMIDEAQHLDFEVL
;
A
#
# COMPACT_ATOMS: atom_id res chain seq x y z
N LEU A 1 -37.11 45.06 -30.90
CA LEU A 1 -36.63 44.49 -29.63
C LEU A 1 -35.90 43.18 -29.95
N GLY A 2 -34.56 43.28 -30.11
CA GLY A 2 -33.70 42.11 -30.42
C GLY A 2 -33.06 41.62 -29.13
N ILE A 3 -33.34 40.37 -28.77
CA ILE A 3 -32.69 39.70 -27.66
C ILE A 3 -31.38 39.05 -28.19
N MET A 4 -30.25 39.59 -27.82
CA MET A 4 -28.95 38.98 -28.05
C MET A 4 -28.84 37.73 -27.17
N ARG A 5 -28.74 36.56 -27.76
CA ARG A 5 -28.32 35.32 -27.11
C ARG A 5 -26.82 35.41 -26.88
N ALA A 6 -26.39 35.41 -25.63
CA ALA A 6 -25.00 35.22 -25.23
C ALA A 6 -24.56 33.81 -25.64
N GLY A 7 -23.57 33.73 -26.52
CA GLY A 7 -22.92 32.49 -26.87
C GLY A 7 -22.17 31.91 -25.67
N GLN A 8 -22.59 30.73 -25.22
CA GLN A 8 -21.81 29.92 -24.30
C GLN A 8 -20.57 29.44 -25.06
N GLY A 9 -19.43 30.08 -24.80
CA GLY A 9 -18.13 29.59 -25.20
C GLY A 9 -17.89 28.27 -24.48
N ALA A 10 -18.10 27.15 -25.14
CA ALA A 10 -17.66 25.85 -24.65
C ALA A 10 -16.13 25.93 -24.48
N ALA A 11 -15.68 25.87 -23.24
CA ALA A 11 -14.29 25.70 -22.93
C ALA A 11 -13.83 24.39 -23.61
N ARG A 12 -13.07 24.54 -24.67
CA ARG A 12 -12.52 23.43 -25.46
C ARG A 12 -11.59 22.68 -24.53
N ALA A 13 -12.00 21.51 -24.03
CA ALA A 13 -11.16 20.64 -23.21
C ALA A 13 -9.88 20.35 -24.01
N VAL A 14 -8.75 20.85 -23.53
CA VAL A 14 -7.45 20.55 -24.13
C VAL A 14 -7.21 19.05 -23.96
N PRO A 15 -6.99 18.27 -25.04
CA PRO A 15 -6.73 16.85 -24.90
C PRO A 15 -5.51 16.65 -24.00
N ALA A 16 -5.61 15.78 -23.00
CA ALA A 16 -4.60 15.55 -21.96
C ALA A 16 -3.19 15.21 -22.49
N GLY A 17 -3.05 14.89 -23.78
CA GLY A 17 -1.76 14.57 -24.42
C GLY A 17 -1.01 15.75 -25.04
N MET A 18 -1.63 16.93 -25.20
CA MET A 18 -1.03 17.99 -26.03
C MET A 18 0.17 18.68 -25.37
N TYR A 19 0.20 18.81 -24.03
CA TYR A 19 1.32 19.45 -23.34
C TYR A 19 2.54 18.54 -23.20
N TYR A 20 2.38 17.21 -23.26
CA TYR A 20 3.51 16.27 -23.25
C TYR A 20 4.44 16.50 -24.44
N GLN A 21 3.87 16.61 -25.63
CA GLN A 21 4.63 16.85 -26.86
C GLN A 21 5.30 18.23 -26.82
N TYR A 22 4.61 19.24 -26.31
CA TYR A 22 5.15 20.60 -26.24
C TYR A 22 6.36 20.70 -25.31
N PHE A 23 6.34 20.00 -24.16
CA PHE A 23 7.44 19.99 -23.19
C PHE A 23 8.41 18.81 -23.35
N GLY A 24 8.25 17.98 -24.38
CA GLY A 24 9.10 16.81 -24.60
C GLY A 24 9.02 15.77 -23.50
N LEU A 25 7.87 15.66 -22.82
CA LEU A 25 7.68 14.72 -21.72
C LEU A 25 7.31 13.34 -22.25
N THR A 26 7.92 12.32 -21.66
CA THR A 26 7.67 10.91 -22.02
C THR A 26 6.49 10.30 -21.26
N GLU A 27 6.10 10.92 -20.15
CA GLU A 27 5.00 10.45 -19.27
C GLU A 27 4.35 11.62 -18.52
N ALA A 28 3.21 11.35 -17.86
CA ALA A 28 2.42 12.34 -17.14
C ALA A 28 3.15 12.87 -15.88
N PRO A 29 3.62 14.14 -15.84
CA PRO A 29 4.39 14.67 -14.71
C PRO A 29 3.55 14.89 -13.46
N PHE A 30 2.22 14.97 -13.60
CA PHE A 30 1.27 15.22 -12.50
C PHE A 30 0.38 14.00 -12.25
N SER A 31 0.88 12.79 -12.56
CA SER A 31 0.19 11.57 -12.15
C SER A 31 0.14 11.49 -10.64
N ILE A 32 -1.05 11.20 -10.09
CA ILE A 32 -1.22 10.89 -8.66
C ILE A 32 -0.71 9.49 -8.32
N ALA A 33 -0.42 8.66 -9.32
CA ALA A 33 0.18 7.35 -9.10
C ALA A 33 1.63 7.53 -8.63
N VAL A 34 1.94 6.96 -7.47
CA VAL A 34 3.30 6.97 -6.94
C VAL A 34 4.20 6.18 -7.89
N ASN A 35 5.24 6.82 -8.41
CA ASN A 35 6.22 6.17 -9.28
C ASN A 35 7.58 6.13 -8.57
N PRO A 36 8.05 4.95 -8.12
CA PRO A 36 9.31 4.80 -7.40
C PRO A 36 10.53 5.31 -8.17
N ARG A 37 10.46 5.34 -9.51
CA ARG A 37 11.55 5.83 -10.37
C ARG A 37 11.91 7.29 -10.13
N TYR A 38 10.96 8.11 -9.67
CA TYR A 38 11.17 9.54 -9.39
C TYR A 38 11.45 9.82 -7.92
N LEU A 39 11.54 8.78 -7.09
CA LEU A 39 11.91 8.98 -5.69
C LEU A 39 13.36 9.44 -5.59
N PHE A 40 13.55 10.67 -5.11
CA PHE A 40 14.87 11.09 -4.67
C PHE A 40 15.20 10.38 -3.35
N MET A 41 16.04 9.36 -3.43
CA MET A 41 16.51 8.59 -2.29
C MET A 41 17.51 9.40 -1.46
N SER A 42 17.01 10.19 -0.51
CA SER A 42 17.89 10.83 0.49
C SER A 42 18.59 9.77 1.36
N ALA A 43 19.62 10.17 2.10
CA ALA A 43 20.29 9.26 3.05
C ALA A 43 19.28 8.64 4.03
N ARG A 44 18.36 9.45 4.58
CA ARG A 44 17.31 8.97 5.49
C ARG A 44 16.36 7.95 4.86
N HIS A 45 15.99 8.13 3.58
CA HIS A 45 15.16 7.17 2.87
C HIS A 45 15.88 5.83 2.67
N ARG A 46 17.18 5.89 2.31
CA ARG A 46 18.01 4.67 2.18
C ARG A 46 18.15 3.93 3.49
N ASP A 47 18.40 4.65 4.57
CA ASP A 47 18.53 4.06 5.91
C ASP A 47 17.21 3.41 6.34
N ALA A 48 16.07 4.10 6.14
CA ALA A 48 14.75 3.55 6.44
C ALA A 48 14.47 2.27 5.65
N LEU A 49 14.72 2.28 4.33
CA LEU A 49 14.53 1.10 3.48
C LEU A 49 15.45 -0.06 3.89
N ALA A 50 16.73 0.23 4.22
CA ALA A 50 17.65 -0.78 4.68
C ALA A 50 17.20 -1.41 6.01
N HIS A 51 16.68 -0.62 6.95
CA HIS A 51 16.10 -1.13 8.20
C HIS A 51 14.88 -2.01 7.97
N LEU A 52 13.98 -1.62 7.05
CA LEU A 52 12.81 -2.41 6.67
C LEU A 52 13.22 -3.76 6.06
N LEU A 53 14.14 -3.74 5.08
CA LEU A 53 14.65 -4.96 4.45
C LEU A 53 15.37 -5.87 5.45
N TYR A 54 16.19 -5.29 6.35
CA TYR A 54 16.85 -6.05 7.41
C TYR A 54 15.83 -6.72 8.33
N GLY A 55 14.79 -5.99 8.77
CA GLY A 55 13.77 -6.54 9.64
C GLY A 55 13.00 -7.70 9.02
N VAL A 56 12.61 -7.59 7.75
CA VAL A 56 12.01 -8.71 7.01
C VAL A 56 13.01 -9.86 6.86
N GLY A 57 14.29 -9.55 6.61
CA GLY A 57 15.35 -10.55 6.49
C GLY A 57 15.64 -11.30 7.77
N ALA A 58 15.64 -10.62 8.92
CA ALA A 58 16.00 -11.16 10.23
C ALA A 58 14.97 -12.13 10.83
N GLY A 59 13.80 -12.27 10.24
CA GLY A 59 12.85 -13.33 10.60
C GLY A 59 11.83 -12.97 11.67
N GLY A 60 11.36 -11.74 11.73
CA GLY A 60 10.17 -11.39 12.49
C GLY A 60 10.31 -10.17 13.40
N GLY A 61 9.17 -9.74 13.90
CA GLY A 61 9.03 -8.60 14.78
C GLY A 61 8.22 -7.46 14.14
N PHE A 62 8.02 -6.40 14.90
CA PHE A 62 7.33 -5.20 14.44
C PHE A 62 8.33 -4.15 13.98
N ILE A 63 8.05 -3.54 12.83
CA ILE A 63 8.82 -2.41 12.34
C ILE A 63 7.86 -1.25 12.16
N LEU A 64 8.13 -0.14 12.83
CA LEU A 64 7.33 1.07 12.74
C LEU A 64 8.07 2.12 11.91
N LEU A 65 7.50 2.48 10.76
CA LEU A 65 7.96 3.58 9.93
C LEU A 65 7.16 4.84 10.26
N THR A 66 7.81 5.82 10.87
CA THR A 66 7.19 7.11 11.22
C THR A 66 7.74 8.26 10.38
N GLY A 67 6.97 9.31 10.26
CA GLY A 67 7.37 10.54 9.56
C GLY A 67 6.18 11.44 9.28
N GLU A 68 6.45 12.71 9.02
CA GLU A 68 5.42 13.70 8.68
C GLU A 68 4.69 13.36 7.38
N VAL A 69 3.54 14.00 7.16
CA VAL A 69 2.81 13.90 5.90
C VAL A 69 3.68 14.43 4.76
N GLY A 70 3.69 13.71 3.63
CA GLY A 70 4.47 14.10 2.44
C GLY A 70 5.95 13.72 2.48
N THR A 71 6.45 13.05 3.52
CA THR A 71 7.86 12.62 3.61
C THR A 71 8.21 11.38 2.76
N GLY A 72 7.24 10.82 2.03
CA GLY A 72 7.47 9.70 1.12
C GLY A 72 7.36 8.30 1.76
N LYS A 73 6.70 8.15 2.92
CA LYS A 73 6.50 6.84 3.57
C LYS A 73 5.90 5.80 2.63
N THR A 74 4.79 6.12 1.98
CA THR A 74 4.13 5.22 1.01
C THR A 74 5.03 4.89 -0.19
N THR A 75 5.91 5.81 -0.59
CA THR A 75 6.88 5.54 -1.66
C THR A 75 7.96 4.57 -1.20
N ILE A 76 8.45 4.70 0.04
CA ILE A 76 9.39 3.75 0.65
C ILE A 76 8.75 2.36 0.75
N ASN A 77 7.48 2.27 1.16
CA ASN A 77 6.74 1.01 1.20
C ASN A 77 6.70 0.33 -0.17
N ARG A 78 6.46 1.08 -1.25
CA ARG A 78 6.53 0.53 -2.63
C ARG A 78 7.93 0.07 -3.01
N CYS A 79 8.96 0.85 -2.68
CA CYS A 79 10.35 0.44 -2.91
C CYS A 79 10.71 -0.84 -2.13
N LEU A 80 10.17 -1.00 -0.93
CA LEU A 80 10.32 -2.23 -0.16
C LEU A 80 9.70 -3.41 -0.89
N LEU A 81 8.44 -3.28 -1.34
CA LEU A 81 7.72 -4.34 -2.06
C LEU A 81 8.46 -4.82 -3.32
N GLU A 82 9.10 -3.89 -4.06
CA GLU A 82 9.90 -4.22 -5.24
C GLU A 82 11.20 -4.99 -4.92
N GLN A 83 11.69 -4.90 -3.69
CA GLN A 83 12.96 -5.49 -3.25
C GLN A 83 12.80 -6.69 -2.34
N LEU A 84 11.56 -7.05 -1.99
CA LEU A 84 11.31 -8.23 -1.19
C LEU A 84 11.68 -9.51 -1.95
N PRO A 85 12.24 -10.52 -1.28
CA PRO A 85 12.52 -11.82 -1.88
C PRO A 85 11.24 -12.51 -2.38
N HIS A 86 11.35 -13.28 -3.46
CA HIS A 86 10.21 -14.01 -4.06
C HIS A 86 9.61 -15.10 -3.14
N ASP A 87 10.30 -15.47 -2.08
CA ASP A 87 9.84 -16.41 -1.06
C ASP A 87 9.09 -15.73 0.09
N THR A 88 8.66 -14.48 -0.10
CA THR A 88 7.92 -13.69 0.88
C THR A 88 6.48 -13.52 0.43
N ASP A 89 5.54 -13.95 1.25
CA ASP A 89 4.11 -13.69 1.08
C ASP A 89 3.74 -12.39 1.80
N ILE A 90 2.94 -11.56 1.16
CA ILE A 90 2.67 -10.20 1.63
C ILE A 90 1.17 -9.96 1.67
N ALA A 91 0.67 -9.51 2.83
CA ALA A 91 -0.64 -8.92 2.97
C ALA A 91 -0.50 -7.40 3.13
N ILE A 92 -1.24 -6.61 2.35
CA ILE A 92 -1.16 -5.15 2.36
C ILE A 92 -2.51 -4.56 2.76
N ILE A 93 -2.55 -3.86 3.88
CA ILE A 93 -3.74 -3.16 4.36
C ILE A 93 -3.51 -1.65 4.21
N LEU A 94 -4.22 -1.05 3.25
CA LEU A 94 -4.07 0.37 2.91
C LEU A 94 -5.02 1.28 3.69
N ASN A 95 -6.12 0.75 4.19
CA ASN A 95 -7.10 1.50 4.99
C ASN A 95 -7.45 0.71 6.24
N PRO A 96 -6.72 0.92 7.35
CA PRO A 96 -6.89 0.14 8.56
C PRO A 96 -8.02 0.65 9.48
N ALA A 97 -8.93 1.51 9.00
CA ALA A 97 -10.13 1.89 9.74
C ALA A 97 -11.10 0.70 9.88
N LEU A 98 -10.59 -0.42 10.40
CA LEU A 98 -11.22 -1.72 10.51
C LEU A 98 -11.22 -2.15 11.98
N ASN A 99 -12.26 -2.86 12.38
CA ASN A 99 -12.21 -3.58 13.65
C ASN A 99 -11.29 -4.82 13.56
N ALA A 100 -10.98 -5.45 14.68
CA ALA A 100 -10.05 -6.59 14.72
C ALA A 100 -10.48 -7.75 13.81
N MET A 101 -11.76 -8.03 13.70
CA MET A 101 -12.29 -9.10 12.86
C MET A 101 -12.13 -8.77 11.37
N GLU A 102 -12.46 -7.53 10.97
CA GLU A 102 -12.29 -7.05 9.59
C GLU A 102 -10.81 -7.00 9.17
N LEU A 103 -9.92 -6.61 10.11
CA LEU A 103 -8.48 -6.61 9.85
C LEU A 103 -7.96 -8.03 9.57
N LEU A 104 -8.35 -9.02 10.40
CA LEU A 104 -7.95 -10.41 10.18
C LEU A 104 -8.57 -11.01 8.92
N ALA A 105 -9.84 -10.71 8.62
CA ALA A 105 -10.49 -11.13 7.39
C ALA A 105 -9.73 -10.57 6.16
N THR A 106 -9.42 -9.27 6.18
CA THR A 106 -8.65 -8.64 5.10
C THR A 106 -7.26 -9.26 4.96
N ALA A 107 -6.58 -9.55 6.07
CA ALA A 107 -5.28 -10.23 6.02
C ALA A 107 -5.39 -11.65 5.43
N CYS A 108 -6.45 -12.39 5.75
CA CYS A 108 -6.72 -13.70 5.16
C CYS A 108 -6.97 -13.59 3.65
N ASP A 109 -7.79 -12.62 3.23
CA ASP A 109 -8.08 -12.37 1.80
C ASP A 109 -6.80 -12.05 1.02
N GLU A 110 -5.95 -11.15 1.55
CA GLU A 110 -4.68 -10.78 0.92
C GLU A 110 -3.68 -11.95 0.82
N LEU A 111 -3.70 -12.85 1.79
CA LEU A 111 -2.84 -14.05 1.79
C LEU A 111 -3.46 -15.24 1.05
N GLY A 112 -4.70 -15.12 0.54
CA GLY A 112 -5.41 -16.20 -0.15
C GLY A 112 -5.79 -17.35 0.79
N ILE A 113 -6.10 -17.05 2.05
CA ILE A 113 -6.51 -18.04 3.05
C ILE A 113 -8.04 -18.21 2.96
N ASP A 114 -8.48 -19.42 2.66
CA ASP A 114 -9.90 -19.76 2.57
C ASP A 114 -10.57 -19.78 3.95
N TYR A 115 -11.63 -19.00 4.12
CA TYR A 115 -12.52 -19.01 5.28
C TYR A 115 -13.98 -18.85 4.83
N ASP A 116 -14.95 -19.09 5.73
CA ASP A 116 -16.38 -18.89 5.43
C ASP A 116 -16.75 -17.41 5.64
N PRO A 117 -17.07 -16.65 4.58
CA PRO A 117 -17.38 -15.22 4.72
C PRO A 117 -18.66 -14.92 5.49
N GLU A 118 -19.61 -15.88 5.53
CA GLU A 118 -20.91 -15.68 6.19
C GLU A 118 -20.91 -16.13 7.65
N ASN A 119 -19.95 -17.00 8.04
CA ASN A 119 -19.98 -17.64 9.36
C ASN A 119 -18.59 -17.72 10.00
N HIS A 120 -17.85 -16.60 10.01
CA HIS A 120 -16.53 -16.52 10.63
C HIS A 120 -16.58 -15.78 11.98
N THR A 121 -15.66 -16.13 12.83
CA THR A 121 -15.41 -15.49 14.13
C THR A 121 -13.96 -15.06 14.23
N LEU A 122 -13.64 -14.19 15.17
CA LEU A 122 -12.25 -13.80 15.44
C LEU A 122 -11.35 -15.03 15.65
N ASN A 123 -11.84 -16.01 16.42
CA ASN A 123 -11.08 -17.24 16.69
C ASN A 123 -10.85 -18.07 15.41
N THR A 124 -11.87 -18.25 14.57
CA THR A 124 -11.72 -19.04 13.34
C THR A 124 -10.75 -18.39 12.35
N LEU A 125 -10.76 -17.06 12.22
CA LEU A 125 -9.79 -16.33 11.39
C LEU A 125 -8.37 -16.43 11.96
N THR A 126 -8.24 -16.30 13.28
CA THR A 126 -6.94 -16.43 13.97
C THR A 126 -6.35 -17.83 13.78
N ASP A 127 -7.17 -18.88 13.94
CA ASP A 127 -6.73 -20.26 13.75
C ASP A 127 -6.29 -20.53 12.30
N LYS A 128 -7.04 -20.01 11.32
CA LYS A 128 -6.70 -20.11 9.90
C LYS A 128 -5.38 -19.42 9.58
N LEU A 129 -5.23 -18.16 10.06
CA LEU A 129 -3.99 -17.40 9.86
C LEU A 129 -2.81 -18.08 10.54
N HIS A 130 -2.99 -18.60 11.76
CA HIS A 130 -1.93 -19.32 12.47
C HIS A 130 -1.50 -20.58 11.72
N GLY A 131 -2.45 -21.38 11.22
CA GLY A 131 -2.16 -22.56 10.41
C GLY A 131 -1.34 -22.20 9.16
N TYR A 132 -1.74 -21.15 8.44
CA TYR A 132 -1.03 -20.64 7.27
C TYR A 132 0.40 -20.22 7.59
N LEU A 133 0.59 -19.45 8.68
CA LEU A 133 1.91 -18.99 9.11
C LEU A 133 2.85 -20.17 9.46
N LEU A 134 2.33 -21.19 10.12
CA LEU A 134 3.11 -22.40 10.45
C LEU A 134 3.52 -23.16 9.17
N GLU A 135 2.60 -23.34 8.21
CA GLU A 135 2.93 -23.99 6.94
C GLU A 135 3.97 -23.20 6.15
N ASN A 136 3.82 -21.87 6.06
CA ASN A 136 4.79 -21.03 5.38
C ASN A 136 6.17 -21.09 6.02
N HIS A 137 6.22 -21.02 7.34
CA HIS A 137 7.47 -21.17 8.08
C HIS A 137 8.13 -22.54 7.83
N ALA A 138 7.35 -23.62 7.81
CA ALA A 138 7.85 -24.96 7.53
C ALA A 138 8.41 -25.10 6.11
N ARG A 139 7.88 -24.32 5.15
CA ARG A 139 8.38 -24.23 3.76
C ARG A 139 9.58 -23.28 3.60
N GLY A 140 10.04 -22.64 4.68
CA GLY A 140 11.09 -21.63 4.65
C GLY A 140 10.64 -20.29 4.05
N ARG A 141 9.33 -20.08 3.87
CA ARG A 141 8.76 -18.83 3.36
C ARG A 141 8.55 -17.83 4.48
N LYS A 142 8.61 -16.56 4.15
CA LYS A 142 8.31 -15.47 5.07
C LYS A 142 6.93 -14.91 4.79
N THR A 143 6.27 -14.42 5.83
CA THR A 143 5.00 -13.70 5.70
C THR A 143 5.14 -12.32 6.32
N VAL A 144 4.75 -11.29 5.58
CA VAL A 144 4.80 -9.89 5.98
C VAL A 144 3.40 -9.30 5.92
N LEU A 145 2.94 -8.74 7.03
CA LEU A 145 1.75 -7.90 7.07
C LEU A 145 2.20 -6.43 7.06
N MET A 146 1.81 -5.70 6.03
CA MET A 146 2.08 -4.28 5.88
C MET A 146 0.80 -3.49 6.09
N ILE A 147 0.81 -2.58 7.05
CA ILE A 147 -0.32 -1.71 7.34
C ILE A 147 0.11 -0.26 7.06
N ASP A 148 -0.49 0.38 6.06
CA ASP A 148 -0.32 1.81 5.81
C ASP A 148 -1.33 2.61 6.65
N GLU A 149 -1.02 3.85 6.99
CA GLU A 149 -1.86 4.73 7.81
C GLU A 149 -2.29 4.09 9.16
N ALA A 150 -1.38 3.34 9.80
CA ALA A 150 -1.65 2.56 11.03
C ALA A 150 -2.21 3.37 12.21
N GLN A 151 -2.10 4.71 12.19
CA GLN A 151 -2.73 5.59 13.19
C GLN A 151 -4.28 5.57 13.14
N HIS A 152 -4.87 4.97 12.11
CA HIS A 152 -6.32 4.80 11.99
C HIS A 152 -6.81 3.44 12.54
N LEU A 153 -5.90 2.58 13.00
CA LEU A 153 -6.28 1.37 13.71
C LEU A 153 -7.05 1.72 15.00
N ASP A 154 -8.09 0.99 15.26
CA ASP A 154 -8.79 1.09 16.54
C ASP A 154 -7.85 0.68 17.68
N PHE A 155 -7.97 1.34 18.83
CA PHE A 155 -7.14 1.04 20.00
C PHE A 155 -7.27 -0.42 20.47
N GLU A 156 -8.43 -1.04 20.24
CA GLU A 156 -8.65 -2.46 20.55
C GLU A 156 -7.91 -3.44 19.62
N VAL A 157 -7.37 -2.93 18.49
CA VAL A 157 -6.64 -3.73 17.50
C VAL A 157 -5.13 -3.69 17.74
N LEU A 158 -4.65 -2.67 18.46
CA LEU A 158 -3.25 -2.49 18.86
C LEU A 158 -2.91 -3.26 20.12
#